data_fe6d5fe7d54cb0ebc04c8554af00f616
#
_entry.id   fe6d5fe7d54cb0ebc04c8554af00f616
#
_cell.length_a   1.000
_cell.length_b   1.000
_cell.length_c   1.000
_cell.angle_alpha   90.00
_cell.angle_beta   90.00
_cell.angle_gamma   90.00
#
_symmetry.space_group_name_H-M   'P 1'
#
loop_
_entity.id
_entity.type
_entity.pdbx_description
1 polymer ?
#
loop_
_entity_poly.entity_id
_entity_poly.type
_entity_poly.pdbx_seq_one_letter_code
_entity_poly.pdbx_strand_id
1 'polypeptide(L)'
;RGLDDWRELYQGREARHDPRVSVAERPVQYLAPWGPDPARPPVGIRVLDLTRILAGPVATRFLAGLGADVMRIDPPGWDEPSLAPDVTLGKVCTRLDLRRADDRQHFETLLAEADILVHGYRPDALERLGYGAARRLALNPDLIDVAPRAHGWTGPWAGLRGFVSLVQMAPGT
;
A
#
# COMPACT_ATOMS: atom_id res chain seq x y z
N ARG A 1 5.37 6.16 29.27
CA ARG A 1 4.10 5.42 29.30
C ARG A 1 4.35 4.05 28.67
N GLY A 2 3.91 3.00 29.34
CA GLY A 2 4.09 1.64 28.85
C GLY A 2 2.94 1.14 27.99
N LEU A 3 3.04 -0.11 27.52
CA LEU A 3 2.03 -0.78 26.70
C LEU A 3 0.65 -0.80 27.37
N ASP A 4 0.60 -0.98 28.69
CA ASP A 4 -0.67 -1.03 29.42
C ASP A 4 -1.34 0.35 29.47
N ASP A 5 -0.56 1.42 29.68
CA ASP A 5 -1.10 2.77 29.62
C ASP A 5 -1.67 3.08 28.22
N TRP A 6 -0.99 2.62 27.16
CA TRP A 6 -1.48 2.80 25.79
C TRP A 6 -2.78 2.04 25.54
N ARG A 7 -2.89 0.81 26.06
CA ARG A 7 -4.10 -0.01 25.91
C ARG A 7 -5.34 0.64 26.52
N GLU A 8 -5.16 1.47 27.55
CA GLU A 8 -6.24 2.20 28.19
C GLU A 8 -6.63 3.53 27.48
N LEU A 9 -5.79 4.02 26.57
CA LEU A 9 -6.15 5.15 25.73
C LEU A 9 -7.30 4.78 24.78
N TYR A 10 -8.09 5.76 24.37
CA TYR A 10 -9.19 5.54 23.45
C TYR A 10 -8.72 4.85 22.16
N GLN A 11 -7.63 5.33 21.52
CA GLN A 11 -7.07 4.67 20.35
C GLN A 11 -6.60 3.24 20.62
N GLY A 12 -6.01 2.97 21.77
CA GLY A 12 -5.57 1.63 22.14
C GLY A 12 -6.74 0.65 22.34
N ARG A 13 -7.86 1.15 22.84
CA ARG A 13 -9.11 0.37 22.94
C ARG A 13 -9.69 0.07 21.57
N GLU A 14 -9.79 1.07 20.69
CA GLU A 14 -10.27 0.90 19.31
C GLU A 14 -9.39 -0.08 18.53
N ALA A 15 -8.08 0.09 18.58
CA ALA A 15 -7.13 -0.80 17.89
C ALA A 15 -7.21 -2.27 18.32
N ARG A 16 -7.69 -2.57 19.53
CA ARG A 16 -7.93 -3.96 19.98
C ARG A 16 -9.15 -4.59 19.32
N HIS A 17 -10.12 -3.77 18.92
CA HIS A 17 -11.35 -4.21 18.26
C HIS A 17 -11.23 -4.18 16.74
N ASP A 18 -10.29 -3.40 16.19
CA ASP A 18 -10.02 -3.39 14.76
C ASP A 18 -9.47 -4.75 14.29
N PRO A 19 -9.98 -5.32 13.22
CA PRO A 19 -9.38 -6.51 12.63
C PRO A 19 -7.98 -6.16 12.11
N ARG A 20 -7.03 -7.08 12.26
CA ARG A 20 -5.67 -6.91 11.69
C ARG A 20 -5.68 -6.75 10.19
N VAL A 21 -6.64 -7.39 9.53
CA VAL A 21 -6.91 -7.27 8.11
C VAL A 21 -8.40 -7.08 7.95
N SER A 22 -8.80 -6.02 7.27
CA SER A 22 -10.20 -5.78 6.86
C SER A 22 -10.30 -6.02 5.36
N VAL A 23 -11.15 -6.94 4.95
CA VAL A 23 -11.37 -7.27 3.53
C VAL A 23 -12.77 -6.84 3.13
N ALA A 24 -12.85 -5.98 2.12
CA ALA A 24 -14.11 -5.66 1.45
C ALA A 24 -14.16 -6.46 0.14
N GLU A 25 -14.98 -7.50 0.11
CA GLU A 25 -15.18 -8.31 -1.09
C GLU A 25 -16.09 -7.58 -2.09
N ARG A 26 -15.83 -7.79 -3.36
CA ARG A 26 -16.60 -7.25 -4.47
C ARG A 26 -16.77 -8.31 -5.54
N PRO A 27 -17.88 -8.26 -6.31
CA PRO A 27 -18.03 -9.10 -7.49
C PRO A 27 -16.90 -8.78 -8.48
N VAL A 28 -16.15 -9.79 -8.89
CA VAL A 28 -15.08 -9.68 -9.89
C VAL A 28 -15.73 -9.85 -11.26
N GLN A 29 -15.43 -8.97 -12.21
CA GLN A 29 -15.96 -9.07 -13.57
C GLN A 29 -15.19 -10.08 -14.41
N TYR A 30 -13.89 -10.16 -14.21
CA TYR A 30 -13.02 -11.08 -14.94
C TYR A 30 -11.81 -11.43 -14.09
N LEU A 31 -11.61 -12.72 -13.82
CA LEU A 31 -10.33 -13.21 -13.31
C LEU A 31 -9.55 -13.75 -14.51
N ALA A 32 -8.46 -13.12 -14.88
CA ALA A 32 -7.51 -13.72 -15.78
C ALA A 32 -7.12 -15.10 -15.23
N PRO A 33 -7.04 -16.15 -16.08
CA PRO A 33 -6.61 -17.46 -15.61
C PRO A 33 -5.18 -17.33 -15.08
N TRP A 34 -5.04 -17.35 -13.77
CA TRP A 34 -3.76 -17.37 -13.10
C TRP A 34 -3.35 -18.82 -12.85
N GLY A 35 -2.28 -19.26 -13.54
CA GLY A 35 -1.68 -20.57 -13.32
C GLY A 35 -0.44 -20.42 -12.46
N PRO A 36 -0.53 -20.60 -11.12
CA PRO A 36 0.63 -20.45 -10.26
C PRO A 36 1.70 -21.49 -10.56
N ASP A 37 2.94 -21.04 -10.78
CA ASP A 37 4.11 -21.89 -10.72
C ASP A 37 4.38 -22.23 -9.24
N PRO A 38 4.44 -23.52 -8.85
CA PRO A 38 4.71 -23.88 -7.45
C PRO A 38 6.02 -23.31 -6.90
N ALA A 39 7.02 -23.08 -7.74
CA ALA A 39 8.31 -22.50 -7.35
C ALA A 39 8.25 -20.96 -7.24
N ARG A 40 7.38 -20.32 -8.03
CA ARG A 40 7.18 -18.87 -8.06
C ARG A 40 5.70 -18.52 -8.17
N PRO A 41 4.93 -18.68 -7.09
CA PRO A 41 3.46 -18.58 -7.13
C PRO A 41 2.90 -17.28 -7.72
N PRO A 42 3.48 -16.08 -7.48
CA PRO A 42 2.94 -14.83 -8.01
C PRO A 42 3.50 -14.43 -9.39
N VAL A 43 4.11 -15.34 -10.15
CA VAL A 43 4.52 -15.05 -11.54
C VAL A 43 3.32 -14.62 -12.38
N GLY A 44 3.48 -13.52 -13.10
CA GLY A 44 2.44 -12.92 -13.94
C GLY A 44 1.52 -11.95 -13.18
N ILE A 45 1.65 -11.81 -11.86
CA ILE A 45 0.93 -10.81 -11.08
C ILE A 45 1.67 -9.47 -11.17
N ARG A 46 0.95 -8.42 -11.58
CA ARG A 46 1.44 -7.05 -11.68
C ARG A 46 1.06 -6.24 -10.46
N VAL A 47 2.06 -5.74 -9.75
CA VAL A 47 1.89 -4.99 -8.50
C VAL A 47 2.38 -3.56 -8.68
N LEU A 48 1.52 -2.58 -8.41
CA LEU A 48 1.93 -1.18 -8.25
C LEU A 48 2.17 -0.87 -6.77
N ASP A 49 3.37 -0.42 -6.46
CA ASP A 49 3.81 -0.09 -5.11
C ASP A 49 3.98 1.44 -4.96
N LEU A 50 3.03 2.06 -4.27
CA LEU A 50 3.08 3.48 -3.90
C LEU A 50 3.42 3.66 -2.42
N THR A 51 4.06 2.67 -1.82
CA THR A 51 4.42 2.71 -0.39
C THR A 51 5.82 3.28 -0.18
N ARG A 52 6.12 3.65 1.08
CA ARG A 52 7.39 4.29 1.47
C ARG A 52 7.85 3.76 2.80
N ILE A 53 9.13 3.97 3.07
CA ILE A 53 9.84 3.61 4.28
C ILE A 53 10.00 2.09 4.39
N LEU A 54 9.14 1.38 5.13
CA LEU A 54 9.45 0.00 5.50
C LEU A 54 8.32 -1.00 5.22
N ALA A 55 7.19 -0.90 5.92
CA ALA A 55 6.20 -1.98 5.96
C ALA A 55 5.65 -2.36 4.57
N GLY A 56 5.16 -1.39 3.81
CA GLY A 56 4.68 -1.60 2.43
C GLY A 56 5.81 -2.03 1.49
N PRO A 57 6.94 -1.29 1.43
CA PRO A 57 8.05 -1.65 0.56
C PRO A 57 8.63 -3.05 0.82
N VAL A 58 8.70 -3.51 2.07
CA VAL A 58 9.13 -4.88 2.41
C VAL A 58 8.11 -5.91 1.94
N ALA A 59 6.81 -5.65 2.12
CA ALA A 59 5.76 -6.56 1.65
C ALA A 59 5.81 -6.73 0.12
N THR A 60 5.93 -5.64 -0.63
CA THR A 60 6.00 -5.69 -2.09
C THR A 60 7.33 -6.25 -2.60
N ARG A 61 8.45 -6.03 -1.88
CA ARG A 61 9.72 -6.71 -2.14
C ARG A 61 9.59 -8.22 -1.98
N PHE A 62 8.86 -8.68 -0.97
CA PHE A 62 8.60 -10.11 -0.77
C PHE A 62 7.86 -10.71 -1.97
N LEU A 63 6.84 -10.01 -2.50
CA LEU A 63 6.14 -10.43 -3.71
C LEU A 63 7.08 -10.47 -4.93
N ALA A 64 7.94 -9.46 -5.11
CA ALA A 64 8.94 -9.45 -6.17
C ALA A 64 9.92 -10.63 -6.05
N GLY A 65 10.39 -10.94 -4.84
CA GLY A 65 11.26 -12.09 -4.56
C GLY A 65 10.61 -13.44 -4.88
N LEU A 66 9.29 -13.52 -4.80
CA LEU A 66 8.53 -14.71 -5.20
C LEU A 66 8.19 -14.75 -6.71
N GLY A 67 8.45 -13.68 -7.45
CA GLY A 67 8.31 -13.64 -8.91
C GLY A 67 7.20 -12.75 -9.45
N ALA A 68 6.56 -11.91 -8.64
CA ALA A 68 5.63 -10.89 -9.12
C ALA A 68 6.37 -9.77 -9.87
N ASP A 69 5.70 -9.18 -10.85
CA ASP A 69 6.17 -7.97 -11.55
C ASP A 69 5.80 -6.73 -10.71
N VAL A 70 6.74 -6.24 -9.93
CA VAL A 70 6.50 -5.12 -9.02
C VAL A 70 7.09 -3.84 -9.57
N MET A 71 6.25 -2.82 -9.76
CA MET A 71 6.67 -1.46 -10.10
C MET A 71 6.47 -0.52 -8.91
N ARG A 72 7.57 0.03 -8.41
CA ARG A 72 7.55 1.09 -7.40
C ARG A 72 7.43 2.45 -8.07
N ILE A 73 6.48 3.26 -7.60
CA ILE A 73 6.22 4.60 -8.09
C ILE A 73 6.39 5.61 -6.96
N ASP A 74 7.44 6.42 -7.04
CA ASP A 74 7.72 7.49 -6.09
C ASP A 74 7.37 8.87 -6.70
N PRO A 75 7.01 9.88 -5.89
CA PRO A 75 6.91 11.24 -6.39
C PRO A 75 8.30 11.82 -6.66
N PRO A 76 8.42 12.80 -7.57
CA PRO A 76 9.67 13.52 -7.77
C PRO A 76 10.19 14.10 -6.47
N GLY A 77 11.50 14.01 -6.27
CA GLY A 77 12.19 14.52 -5.06
C GLY A 77 12.06 13.66 -3.81
N TRP A 78 11.37 12.52 -3.87
CA TRP A 78 11.41 11.54 -2.79
C TRP A 78 12.69 10.70 -2.88
N ASP A 79 13.40 10.58 -1.77
CA ASP A 79 14.59 9.75 -1.66
C ASP A 79 14.66 9.07 -0.29
N GLU A 80 15.14 7.82 -0.28
CA GLU A 80 15.33 6.98 0.91
C GLU A 80 16.70 6.28 0.83
N PRO A 81 17.83 7.02 0.81
CA PRO A 81 19.12 6.44 0.47
C PRO A 81 19.56 5.30 1.36
N SER A 82 19.15 5.31 2.64
CA SER A 82 19.49 4.24 3.59
C SER A 82 18.67 2.97 3.41
N LEU A 83 17.47 3.05 2.88
CA LEU A 83 16.53 1.93 2.77
C LEU A 83 16.36 1.47 1.32
N ALA A 84 16.49 2.37 0.35
CA ALA A 84 16.24 2.08 -1.05
C ALA A 84 16.99 0.84 -1.57
N PRO A 85 18.29 0.64 -1.29
CA PRO A 85 19.02 -0.54 -1.78
C PRO A 85 18.37 -1.86 -1.34
N ASP A 86 17.79 -1.89 -0.16
CA ASP A 86 17.13 -3.09 0.37
C ASP A 86 15.70 -3.23 -0.14
N VAL A 87 14.88 -2.19 -0.01
CA VAL A 87 13.44 -2.28 -0.27
C VAL A 87 13.06 -2.25 -1.76
N THR A 88 14.01 -1.96 -2.66
CA THR A 88 13.79 -1.96 -4.12
C THR A 88 14.26 -3.21 -4.83
N LEU A 89 14.88 -4.15 -4.11
CA LEU A 89 15.34 -5.41 -4.72
C LEU A 89 14.20 -6.13 -5.45
N GLY A 90 14.47 -6.47 -6.73
CA GLY A 90 13.51 -7.16 -7.59
C GLY A 90 12.40 -6.29 -8.17
N LYS A 91 12.39 -4.99 -7.91
CA LYS A 91 11.37 -4.06 -8.40
C LYS A 91 11.89 -3.21 -9.56
N VAL A 92 11.01 -2.86 -10.48
CA VAL A 92 11.21 -1.73 -11.38
C VAL A 92 10.80 -0.45 -10.65
N CYS A 93 11.62 0.60 -10.72
CA CYS A 93 11.35 1.86 -10.03
C CYS A 93 11.18 3.01 -11.02
N THR A 94 10.15 3.83 -10.81
CA THR A 94 9.90 5.03 -11.60
C THR A 94 9.44 6.18 -10.70
N ARG A 95 9.38 7.39 -11.27
CA ARG A 95 8.88 8.58 -10.57
C ARG A 95 7.76 9.21 -11.39
N LEU A 96 6.61 9.45 -10.76
CA LEU A 96 5.48 10.12 -11.34
C LEU A 96 4.96 11.22 -10.39
N ASP A 97 4.73 12.42 -10.92
CA ASP A 97 4.02 13.48 -10.20
C ASP A 97 2.54 13.43 -10.56
N LEU A 98 1.75 12.78 -9.74
CA LEU A 98 0.30 12.63 -9.95
C LEU A 98 -0.49 13.95 -9.96
N ARG A 99 0.18 15.10 -9.84
CA ARG A 99 -0.39 16.44 -10.07
C ARG A 99 -0.25 16.91 -11.51
N ARG A 100 0.63 16.28 -12.31
CA ARG A 100 0.86 16.58 -13.73
C ARG A 100 -0.02 15.70 -14.61
N ALA A 101 -0.59 16.27 -15.66
CA ALA A 101 -1.52 15.55 -16.54
C ALA A 101 -0.87 14.34 -17.22
N ASP A 102 0.35 14.50 -17.75
CA ASP A 102 1.06 13.43 -18.46
C ASP A 102 1.37 12.25 -17.52
N ASP A 103 1.85 12.53 -16.31
CA ASP A 103 2.17 11.50 -15.32
C ASP A 103 0.90 10.80 -14.82
N ARG A 104 -0.22 11.52 -14.72
CA ARG A 104 -1.53 10.95 -14.40
C ARG A 104 -1.98 9.97 -15.47
N GLN A 105 -1.82 10.32 -16.75
CA GLN A 105 -2.18 9.43 -17.85
C GLN A 105 -1.35 8.14 -17.82
N HIS A 106 -0.05 8.24 -17.58
CA HIS A 106 0.81 7.08 -17.41
C HIS A 106 0.38 6.22 -16.22
N PHE A 107 0.10 6.85 -15.08
CA PHE A 107 -0.37 6.13 -13.89
C PHE A 107 -1.70 5.41 -14.14
N GLU A 108 -2.65 6.05 -14.81
CA GLU A 108 -3.95 5.46 -15.14
C GLU A 108 -3.81 4.25 -16.07
N THR A 109 -2.90 4.30 -17.04
CA THR A 109 -2.57 3.15 -17.90
C THR A 109 -2.00 2.00 -17.09
N LEU A 110 -1.04 2.27 -16.22
CA LEU A 110 -0.46 1.25 -15.33
C LEU A 110 -1.50 0.65 -14.40
N LEU A 111 -2.38 1.48 -13.83
CA LEU A 111 -3.42 1.05 -12.91
C LEU A 111 -4.48 0.17 -13.58
N ALA A 112 -4.83 0.47 -14.83
CA ALA A 112 -5.78 -0.34 -15.61
C ALA A 112 -5.27 -1.76 -15.88
N GLU A 113 -3.95 -1.95 -15.89
CA GLU A 113 -3.32 -3.25 -16.15
C GLU A 113 -2.81 -3.96 -14.89
N ALA A 114 -2.90 -3.33 -13.72
CA ALA A 114 -2.40 -3.89 -12.47
C ALA A 114 -3.38 -4.88 -11.84
N ASP A 115 -2.87 -5.95 -11.25
CA ASP A 115 -3.67 -6.86 -10.43
C ASP A 115 -3.78 -6.33 -9.00
N ILE A 116 -2.72 -5.74 -8.49
CA ILE A 116 -2.63 -5.27 -7.10
C ILE A 116 -2.08 -3.83 -7.07
N LEU A 117 -2.75 -2.97 -6.31
CA LEU A 117 -2.22 -1.68 -5.88
C LEU A 117 -1.95 -1.71 -4.38
N VAL A 118 -0.72 -1.42 -3.97
CA VAL A 118 -0.36 -1.24 -2.55
C VAL A 118 0.00 0.22 -2.30
N HIS A 119 -0.72 0.89 -1.39
CA HIS A 119 -0.46 2.30 -1.12
C HIS A 119 -0.49 2.64 0.37
N GLY A 120 0.54 3.34 0.84
CA GLY A 120 0.63 3.84 2.21
C GLY A 120 0.08 5.26 2.41
N TYR A 121 -0.72 5.76 1.49
CA TYR A 121 -1.31 7.09 1.59
C TYR A 121 -2.37 7.15 2.68
N ARG A 122 -2.46 8.28 3.38
CA ARG A 122 -3.58 8.56 4.28
C ARG A 122 -4.92 8.51 3.51
N PRO A 123 -6.04 8.26 4.19
CA PRO A 123 -7.35 8.05 3.55
C PRO A 123 -7.69 9.07 2.46
N ASP A 124 -7.46 10.35 2.78
CA ASP A 124 -7.81 11.49 1.93
C ASP A 124 -6.73 11.92 0.91
N ALA A 125 -5.50 11.40 1.03
CA ALA A 125 -4.38 11.89 0.24
C ALA A 125 -4.45 11.47 -1.22
N LEU A 126 -4.79 10.21 -1.52
CA LEU A 126 -5.04 9.77 -2.90
C LEU A 126 -6.32 10.37 -3.47
N GLU A 127 -7.33 10.58 -2.64
CA GLU A 127 -8.57 11.22 -3.05
C GLU A 127 -8.34 12.67 -3.51
N ARG A 128 -7.53 13.44 -2.75
CA ARG A 128 -7.12 14.80 -3.17
C ARG A 128 -6.32 14.83 -4.47
N LEU A 129 -5.62 13.74 -4.81
CA LEU A 129 -4.96 13.58 -6.11
C LEU A 129 -5.92 13.13 -7.21
N GLY A 130 -7.22 12.93 -6.91
CA GLY A 130 -8.22 12.46 -7.85
C GLY A 130 -8.31 10.94 -7.95
N TYR A 131 -7.63 10.20 -7.09
CA TYR A 131 -7.60 8.73 -7.08
C TYR A 131 -8.23 8.15 -5.81
N GLY A 132 -9.42 8.65 -5.44
CA GLY A 132 -10.26 8.01 -4.43
C GLY A 132 -10.65 6.58 -4.83
N ALA A 133 -11.12 5.77 -3.87
CA ALA A 133 -11.43 4.36 -4.11
C ALA A 133 -12.37 4.15 -5.31
N ALA A 134 -13.43 4.95 -5.42
CA ALA A 134 -14.38 4.86 -6.54
C ALA A 134 -13.70 5.08 -7.90
N ARG A 135 -12.76 6.03 -8.00
CA ARG A 135 -12.01 6.29 -9.25
C ARG A 135 -11.08 5.14 -9.60
N ARG A 136 -10.35 4.60 -8.62
CA ARG A 136 -9.46 3.46 -8.85
C ARG A 136 -10.22 2.24 -9.37
N LEU A 137 -11.38 1.99 -8.78
CA LEU A 137 -12.28 0.91 -9.21
C LEU A 137 -12.94 1.14 -10.57
N ALA A 138 -13.23 2.40 -10.90
CA ALA A 138 -13.74 2.74 -12.23
C ALA A 138 -12.66 2.54 -13.31
N LEU A 139 -11.38 2.72 -12.98
CA LEU A 139 -10.25 2.47 -13.89
C LEU A 139 -9.93 0.98 -14.01
N ASN A 140 -10.06 0.24 -12.92
CA ASN A 140 -9.82 -1.21 -12.87
C ASN A 140 -10.76 -1.87 -11.86
N PRO A 141 -11.88 -2.43 -12.32
CA PRO A 141 -12.88 -3.07 -11.44
C PRO A 141 -12.36 -4.30 -10.69
N ASP A 142 -11.35 -4.97 -11.22
CA ASP A 142 -10.79 -6.21 -10.68
C ASP A 142 -9.58 -5.97 -9.77
N LEU A 143 -9.21 -4.70 -9.56
CA LEU A 143 -8.04 -4.31 -8.77
C LEU A 143 -8.14 -4.78 -7.31
N ILE A 144 -7.10 -5.47 -6.84
CA ILE A 144 -6.89 -5.71 -5.40
C ILE A 144 -6.23 -4.47 -4.80
N ASP A 145 -6.98 -3.71 -4.03
CA ASP A 145 -6.55 -2.43 -3.46
C ASP A 145 -6.15 -2.59 -1.99
N VAL A 146 -4.86 -2.48 -1.70
CA VAL A 146 -4.26 -2.75 -0.38
C VAL A 146 -3.75 -1.46 0.25
N ALA A 147 -4.26 -1.12 1.42
CA ALA A 147 -3.89 0.10 2.14
C ALA A 147 -3.43 -0.20 3.58
N PRO A 148 -2.13 -0.43 3.83
CA PRO A 148 -1.63 -0.54 5.20
C PRO A 148 -1.85 0.75 5.99
N ARG A 149 -2.26 0.60 7.25
CA ARG A 149 -2.58 1.70 8.18
C ARG A 149 -1.68 1.65 9.40
N ALA A 150 -1.16 2.81 9.78
CA ALA A 150 -0.25 2.93 10.91
C ALA A 150 -0.95 2.73 12.28
N HIS A 151 -2.19 3.22 12.41
CA HIS A 151 -2.90 3.28 13.69
C HIS A 151 -4.28 2.61 13.66
N GLY A 152 -4.49 1.66 12.73
CA GLY A 152 -5.80 1.01 12.57
C GLY A 152 -6.76 1.81 11.68
N TRP A 153 -7.99 1.33 11.59
CA TRP A 153 -9.03 1.85 10.71
C TRP A 153 -9.99 2.79 11.44
N THR A 154 -10.08 2.66 12.75
CA THR A 154 -11.00 3.38 13.61
C THR A 154 -10.28 4.19 14.69
N GLY A 155 -11.01 5.01 15.43
CA GLY A 155 -10.48 5.82 16.51
C GLY A 155 -9.81 7.13 16.06
N PRO A 156 -9.39 7.96 17.03
CA PRO A 156 -8.92 9.33 16.79
C PRO A 156 -7.58 9.39 16.01
N TRP A 157 -6.81 8.29 15.97
CA TRP A 157 -5.52 8.25 15.30
C TRP A 157 -5.57 7.63 13.91
N ALA A 158 -6.70 7.10 13.47
CA ALA A 158 -6.84 6.42 12.17
C ALA A 158 -6.34 7.24 10.96
N GLY A 159 -6.49 8.57 11.02
CA GLY A 159 -5.99 9.50 9.99
C GLY A 159 -4.61 10.09 10.24
N LEU A 160 -3.95 9.78 11.37
CA LEU A 160 -2.66 10.33 11.70
C LEU A 160 -1.53 9.70 10.89
N ARG A 161 -0.44 10.46 10.76
CA ARG A 161 0.82 9.92 10.19
C ARG A 161 1.43 8.97 11.21
N GLY A 162 1.94 7.83 10.71
CA GLY A 162 2.71 6.90 11.52
C GLY A 162 3.68 6.14 10.64
N PHE A 163 4.95 6.20 10.99
CA PHE A 163 5.97 5.28 10.50
C PHE A 163 6.22 4.22 11.57
N VAL A 164 6.88 3.13 11.18
CA VAL A 164 7.10 1.98 12.06
C VAL A 164 7.67 2.39 13.43
N SER A 165 8.66 3.27 13.46
CA SER A 165 9.24 3.78 14.71
C SER A 165 8.23 4.51 15.60
N LEU A 166 7.40 5.38 15.02
CA LEU A 166 6.36 6.09 15.78
C LEU A 166 5.28 5.13 16.31
N VAL A 167 4.90 4.15 15.50
CA VAL A 167 3.90 3.14 15.90
C VAL A 167 4.43 2.27 17.03
N GLN A 168 5.70 1.86 16.97
CA GLN A 168 6.35 1.09 18.04
C GLN A 168 6.51 1.90 19.33
N MET A 169 6.89 3.17 19.22
CA MET A 169 7.06 4.04 20.40
C MET A 169 5.74 4.47 21.06
N ALA A 170 4.62 4.43 20.34
CA ALA A 170 3.33 4.80 20.90
C ALA A 170 2.91 3.90 22.07
N PRO A 171 3.07 2.56 22.01
CA PRO A 171 2.82 1.66 23.14
C PRO A 171 4.01 1.56 24.12
N GLY A 172 5.14 2.23 23.87
CA GLY A 172 6.28 2.24 24.77
C GLY A 172 7.21 1.02 24.64
N THR A 173 7.30 0.44 23.44
CA THR A 173 8.26 -0.64 23.10
C THR A 173 9.48 -0.12 22.38
#